data_905d9750905c3357c55b70c76d735022
#
_entry.id   905d9750905c3357c55b70c76d735022
#
_cell.length_a   1.000
_cell.length_b   1.000
_cell.length_c   1.000
_cell.angle_alpha   90.00
_cell.angle_beta   90.00
_cell.angle_gamma   90.00
#
_symmetry.space_group_name_H-M   'P 1'
#
loop_
_entity.id
_entity.type
_entity.pdbx_description
1 polymer ?
#
loop_
_entity_poly.entity_id
_entity_poly.type
_entity_poly.pdbx_seq_one_letter_code
_entity_poly.pdbx_strand_id
1 'polypeptide(L)'
;MTALNELEVTKSSLWRAGLPAVCLGWVWARLCIASGFLTAHLLVDRLETPRGSEQIQQGLFTWDGAFYRGLAQQWYTRPLGGAGSGLSGEEARFFPVYPALAKALGPLFGGHADWALIAISNIAAFLGAWVLWKLATEVLQGQDQGEAAPTLGRSVADRSAVLIAIFPAAFVLAFAYSEGLALLVVAGTLLALHRRNFVLAGLLALLAAAIRPVGGLLLVPIAIELLRAQPRPRWWNWIVGLGGPFLGFGLALIWIERSTGELLLPLRLQRQIRGGFQDPVTRVLEPVGELIRGNFRDVYNLGFMVVFLLLFVFMLLGARSSGPKLPTSWIAYSGVSLLLLLSSQVTDSLGRYGLLVVPFIVALALWADRRWRMIAVGIACSAGLIWLTSEALLGRLVP
;
A
#
# COMPACT_ATOMS: atom_id res chain seq x y z
N MET A 1 9.70 17.53 -38.38
CA MET A 1 10.46 17.94 -37.19
C MET A 1 9.58 18.69 -36.16
N THR A 2 8.69 19.59 -36.59
CA THR A 2 7.79 20.36 -35.67
C THR A 2 6.81 19.50 -34.86
N ALA A 3 6.16 18.51 -35.44
CA ALA A 3 5.20 17.64 -34.76
C ALA A 3 5.83 16.71 -33.70
N LEU A 4 7.07 16.29 -33.88
CA LEU A 4 7.81 15.50 -32.89
C LEU A 4 8.22 16.37 -31.67
N ASN A 5 8.63 17.62 -31.93
CA ASN A 5 8.96 18.57 -30.86
C ASN A 5 7.72 19.00 -30.03
N GLU A 6 6.56 19.16 -30.66
CA GLU A 6 5.32 19.47 -29.96
C GLU A 6 4.85 18.29 -29.10
N LEU A 7 5.00 17.05 -29.57
CA LEU A 7 4.70 15.85 -28.80
C LEU A 7 5.65 15.63 -27.60
N GLU A 8 6.94 15.97 -27.75
CA GLU A 8 7.90 15.90 -26.64
C GLU A 8 7.68 17.02 -25.62
N VAL A 9 7.38 18.23 -26.07
CA VAL A 9 7.04 19.36 -25.18
C VAL A 9 5.75 19.09 -24.42
N THR A 10 4.73 18.51 -25.05
CA THR A 10 3.45 18.15 -24.38
C THR A 10 3.65 17.00 -23.39
N LYS A 11 4.48 15.99 -23.73
CA LYS A 11 4.84 14.92 -22.78
C LYS A 11 5.63 15.44 -21.59
N SER A 12 6.63 16.29 -21.80
CA SER A 12 7.43 16.85 -20.70
C SER A 12 6.62 17.75 -19.76
N SER A 13 5.62 18.47 -20.27
CA SER A 13 4.72 19.30 -19.46
C SER A 13 3.79 18.45 -18.56
N LEU A 14 3.28 17.33 -19.08
CA LEU A 14 2.44 16.38 -18.34
C LEU A 14 3.20 15.71 -17.18
N TRP A 15 4.52 15.44 -17.34
CA TRP A 15 5.33 14.86 -16.27
C TRP A 15 5.48 15.76 -15.05
N ARG A 16 5.52 17.07 -15.27
CA ARG A 16 5.64 18.07 -14.20
C ARG A 16 4.31 18.45 -13.57
N ALA A 17 3.20 18.18 -14.25
CA ALA A 17 1.88 18.66 -13.85
C ALA A 17 1.37 18.08 -12.52
N GLY A 18 1.73 16.83 -12.17
CA GLY A 18 1.31 16.19 -10.91
C GLY A 18 2.19 16.48 -9.72
N LEU A 19 3.42 16.98 -9.94
CA LEU A 19 4.38 17.20 -8.86
C LEU A 19 3.85 18.13 -7.75
N PRO A 20 3.15 19.25 -8.02
CA PRO A 20 2.65 20.10 -6.95
C PRO A 20 1.70 19.37 -5.99
N ALA A 21 0.76 18.56 -6.52
CA ALA A 21 -0.17 17.80 -5.69
C ALA A 21 0.53 16.71 -4.86
N VAL A 22 1.48 16.00 -5.48
CA VAL A 22 2.30 14.97 -4.81
C VAL A 22 3.16 15.60 -3.72
N CYS A 23 3.86 16.71 -4.01
CA CYS A 23 4.67 17.42 -3.03
C CYS A 23 3.82 17.96 -1.87
N LEU A 24 2.67 18.55 -2.18
CA LEU A 24 1.74 19.04 -1.16
C LEU A 24 1.29 17.90 -0.22
N GLY A 25 0.80 16.81 -0.79
CA GLY A 25 0.38 15.64 -0.02
C GLY A 25 1.51 15.06 0.81
N TRP A 26 2.71 14.94 0.21
CA TRP A 26 3.89 14.40 0.89
C TRP A 26 4.35 15.26 2.07
N VAL A 27 4.46 16.59 1.89
CA VAL A 27 4.85 17.52 2.96
C VAL A 27 3.79 17.52 4.06
N TRP A 28 2.51 17.63 3.68
CA TRP A 28 1.42 17.63 4.64
C TRP A 28 1.38 16.35 5.48
N ALA A 29 1.57 15.19 4.86
CA ALA A 29 1.66 13.90 5.57
C ALA A 29 2.81 13.90 6.59
N ARG A 30 3.99 14.45 6.27
CA ARG A 30 5.13 14.54 7.21
C ARG A 30 4.82 15.46 8.39
N LEU A 31 4.09 16.54 8.17
CA LEU A 31 3.62 17.41 9.26
C LEU A 31 2.64 16.68 10.18
N CYS A 32 1.69 15.92 9.61
CA CYS A 32 0.76 15.10 10.39
C CYS A 32 1.51 14.01 11.20
N ILE A 33 2.46 13.31 10.58
CA ILE A 33 3.27 12.29 11.25
C ILE A 33 4.12 12.90 12.37
N ALA A 34 4.76 14.05 12.12
CA ALA A 34 5.53 14.78 13.14
C ALA A 34 4.62 15.22 14.32
N SER A 35 3.40 15.67 14.02
CA SER A 35 2.38 15.95 15.05
C SER A 35 2.01 14.71 15.85
N GLY A 36 1.88 13.54 15.20
CA GLY A 36 1.64 12.26 15.89
C GLY A 36 2.80 11.86 16.80
N PHE A 37 4.06 12.05 16.37
CA PHE A 37 5.25 11.88 17.22
C PHE A 37 5.21 12.79 18.44
N LEU A 38 4.94 14.08 18.24
CA LEU A 38 4.84 15.04 19.32
C LEU A 38 3.73 14.63 20.31
N THR A 39 2.57 14.24 19.80
CA THR A 39 1.45 13.78 20.63
C THR A 39 1.83 12.55 21.44
N ALA A 40 2.51 11.56 20.85
CA ALA A 40 2.97 10.37 21.56
C ALA A 40 3.97 10.73 22.68
N HIS A 41 4.94 11.60 22.41
CA HIS A 41 5.89 12.08 23.44
C HIS A 41 5.22 12.82 24.59
N LEU A 42 4.19 13.62 24.34
CA LEU A 42 3.45 14.33 25.38
C LEU A 42 2.56 13.43 26.22
N LEU A 43 2.14 12.28 25.68
CA LEU A 43 1.18 11.39 26.33
C LEU A 43 1.82 10.16 26.97
N VAL A 44 3.04 9.76 26.59
CA VAL A 44 3.67 8.51 27.05
C VAL A 44 3.79 8.42 28.57
N ASP A 45 4.10 9.52 29.24
CA ASP A 45 4.24 9.57 30.71
C ASP A 45 2.89 9.70 31.44
N ARG A 46 1.82 10.00 30.70
CA ARG A 46 0.46 10.19 31.23
C ARG A 46 -0.46 9.00 31.01
N LEU A 47 -0.11 8.14 30.05
CA LEU A 47 -0.86 6.95 29.71
C LEU A 47 -0.06 5.73 30.15
N GLU A 48 -0.68 4.83 30.90
CA GLU A 48 -0.09 3.52 31.19
C GLU A 48 0.00 2.71 29.91
N THR A 49 1.16 2.75 29.27
CA THR A 49 1.43 2.04 28.03
C THR A 49 2.63 1.11 28.24
N PRO A 50 2.43 -0.22 28.34
CA PRO A 50 3.50 -1.17 28.65
C PRO A 50 4.68 -1.15 27.67
N ARG A 51 4.46 -0.67 26.44
CA ARG A 51 5.45 -0.64 25.34
C ARG A 51 5.68 0.75 24.75
N GLY A 52 5.01 1.80 25.22
CA GLY A 52 5.06 3.11 24.61
C GLY A 52 6.47 3.72 24.57
N SER A 53 7.21 3.64 25.67
CA SER A 53 8.58 4.16 25.74
C SER A 53 9.52 3.44 24.77
N GLU A 54 9.42 2.13 24.61
CA GLU A 54 10.21 1.34 23.67
C GLU A 54 9.90 1.71 22.23
N GLN A 55 8.61 1.78 21.86
CA GLN A 55 8.19 2.11 20.50
C GLN A 55 8.59 3.55 20.10
N ILE A 56 8.50 4.50 21.01
CA ILE A 56 8.96 5.88 20.79
C ILE A 56 10.47 5.93 20.55
N GLN A 57 11.27 5.17 21.32
CA GLN A 57 12.71 5.08 21.12
C GLN A 57 13.09 4.45 19.77
N GLN A 58 12.32 3.47 19.30
CA GLN A 58 12.50 2.89 17.97
C GLN A 58 12.13 3.88 16.85
N GLY A 59 11.22 4.82 17.11
CA GLY A 59 10.85 5.89 16.19
C GLY A 59 10.31 5.34 14.86
N LEU A 60 10.96 5.71 13.75
CA LEU A 60 10.57 5.26 12.41
C LEU A 60 10.81 3.76 12.16
N PHE A 61 11.48 3.07 13.09
CA PHE A 61 11.73 1.61 13.05
C PHE A 61 10.78 0.83 13.95
N THR A 62 9.75 1.45 14.51
CA THR A 62 8.79 0.76 15.39
C THR A 62 8.08 -0.39 14.66
N TRP A 63 7.67 -1.44 15.39
CA TRP A 63 6.94 -2.62 14.91
C TRP A 63 7.65 -3.35 13.76
N ASP A 64 7.02 -3.46 12.58
CA ASP A 64 7.59 -4.13 11.41
C ASP A 64 8.94 -3.53 11.00
N GLY A 65 9.15 -2.24 11.26
CA GLY A 65 10.41 -1.55 11.00
C GLY A 65 11.59 -2.14 11.77
N ALA A 66 11.37 -2.61 13.00
CA ALA A 66 12.42 -3.27 13.80
C ALA A 66 12.84 -4.60 13.16
N PHE A 67 11.89 -5.40 12.66
CA PHE A 67 12.19 -6.64 11.95
C PHE A 67 12.94 -6.38 10.63
N TYR A 68 12.50 -5.41 9.83
CA TYR A 68 13.21 -5.03 8.61
C TYR A 68 14.62 -4.50 8.89
N ARG A 69 14.80 -3.75 9.98
CA ARG A 69 16.12 -3.28 10.43
C ARG A 69 17.02 -4.44 10.79
N GLY A 70 16.53 -5.42 11.57
CA GLY A 70 17.25 -6.64 11.89
C GLY A 70 17.69 -7.41 10.66
N LEU A 71 16.76 -7.63 9.71
CA LEU A 71 17.03 -8.30 8.44
C LEU A 71 18.03 -7.54 7.57
N ALA A 72 17.97 -6.23 7.48
CA ALA A 72 18.91 -5.45 6.69
C ALA A 72 20.34 -5.49 7.26
N GLN A 73 20.48 -5.55 8.57
CA GLN A 73 21.76 -5.60 9.27
C GLN A 73 22.35 -7.02 9.31
N GLN A 74 21.56 -7.99 9.78
CA GLN A 74 22.05 -9.35 10.09
C GLN A 74 21.71 -10.38 9.00
N TRP A 75 20.73 -10.09 8.15
CA TRP A 75 20.19 -10.97 7.11
C TRP A 75 19.47 -12.20 7.70
N TYR A 76 18.98 -13.09 6.84
CA TYR A 76 18.37 -14.35 7.23
C TYR A 76 19.46 -15.36 7.60
N THR A 77 19.98 -15.28 8.82
CA THR A 77 21.01 -16.21 9.29
C THR A 77 20.41 -17.50 9.83
N ARG A 78 21.10 -18.63 9.66
CA ARG A 78 20.71 -19.92 10.24
C ARG A 78 21.42 -20.15 11.60
N PRO A 79 20.70 -20.68 12.62
CA PRO A 79 19.26 -20.79 12.75
C PRO A 79 18.65 -19.44 13.14
N LEU A 80 17.55 -19.06 12.50
CA LEU A 80 16.74 -17.93 12.96
C LEU A 80 16.23 -18.24 14.38
N GLY A 81 16.44 -17.31 15.32
CA GLY A 81 16.09 -17.52 16.72
C GLY A 81 17.09 -18.34 17.54
N GLY A 82 18.23 -18.73 16.98
CA GLY A 82 19.32 -19.37 17.73
C GLY A 82 20.04 -18.41 18.68
N ALA A 83 20.62 -18.93 19.76
CA ALA A 83 21.43 -18.16 20.69
C ALA A 83 22.54 -17.40 19.94
N GLY A 84 22.55 -16.07 20.05
CA GLY A 84 23.53 -15.20 19.37
C GLY A 84 23.11 -14.69 17.98
N SER A 85 21.96 -15.11 17.42
CA SER A 85 21.51 -14.59 16.11
C SER A 85 20.98 -13.16 16.17
N GLY A 86 20.58 -12.66 17.34
CA GLY A 86 19.92 -11.36 17.51
C GLY A 86 18.55 -11.24 16.83
N LEU A 87 18.05 -12.33 16.20
CA LEU A 87 16.78 -12.44 15.53
C LEU A 87 15.88 -13.43 16.27
N SER A 88 14.59 -13.10 16.40
CA SER A 88 13.62 -13.92 17.15
C SER A 88 13.11 -15.13 16.37
N GLY A 89 13.38 -15.19 15.07
CA GLY A 89 12.82 -16.16 14.13
C GLY A 89 11.50 -15.71 13.48
N GLU A 90 10.82 -14.71 14.03
CA GLU A 90 9.60 -14.16 13.45
C GLU A 90 9.89 -13.35 12.19
N GLU A 91 11.12 -12.88 11.99
CA GLU A 91 11.57 -12.13 10.83
C GLU A 91 11.38 -12.91 9.53
N ALA A 92 11.36 -14.24 9.59
CA ALA A 92 11.15 -15.09 8.42
C ALA A 92 9.79 -14.89 7.74
N ARG A 93 8.84 -14.25 8.40
CA ARG A 93 7.54 -13.85 7.79
C ARG A 93 7.64 -12.69 6.80
N PHE A 94 8.74 -11.92 6.85
CA PHE A 94 8.99 -10.77 6.00
C PHE A 94 9.74 -11.17 4.73
N PHE A 95 9.29 -10.74 3.59
CA PHE A 95 9.87 -11.08 2.29
C PHE A 95 11.14 -10.30 2.01
N PRO A 96 12.11 -10.91 1.28
CA PRO A 96 13.51 -10.46 1.28
C PRO A 96 13.80 -9.21 0.44
N VAL A 97 12.96 -8.83 -0.53
CA VAL A 97 13.31 -7.77 -1.50
C VAL A 97 13.59 -6.44 -0.83
N TYR A 98 12.76 -6.01 0.10
CA TYR A 98 12.92 -4.71 0.75
C TYR A 98 14.18 -4.63 1.62
N PRO A 99 14.44 -5.56 2.56
CA PRO A 99 15.69 -5.54 3.33
C PRO A 99 16.92 -5.83 2.46
N ALA A 100 16.81 -6.60 1.36
CA ALA A 100 17.89 -6.82 0.42
C ALA A 100 18.33 -5.53 -0.28
N LEU A 101 17.34 -4.75 -0.77
CA LEU A 101 17.60 -3.44 -1.36
C LEU A 101 18.27 -2.50 -0.36
N ALA A 102 17.81 -2.47 0.88
CA ALA A 102 18.40 -1.64 1.93
C ALA A 102 19.85 -2.07 2.24
N LYS A 103 20.12 -3.35 2.32
CA LYS A 103 21.48 -3.89 2.49
C LYS A 103 22.38 -3.53 1.32
N ALA A 104 21.89 -3.66 0.09
CA ALA A 104 22.64 -3.33 -1.13
C ALA A 104 22.95 -1.83 -1.24
N LEU A 105 22.01 -0.96 -0.80
CA LEU A 105 22.17 0.49 -0.83
C LEU A 105 22.84 1.06 0.43
N GLY A 106 23.01 0.25 1.48
CA GLY A 106 23.68 0.66 2.72
C GLY A 106 25.01 1.38 2.54
N PRO A 107 25.91 0.96 1.64
CA PRO A 107 27.17 1.66 1.37
C PRO A 107 26.98 3.13 0.96
N LEU A 108 25.89 3.50 0.28
CA LEU A 108 25.56 4.89 -0.07
C LEU A 108 25.19 5.73 1.16
N PHE A 109 24.87 5.08 2.27
CA PHE A 109 24.52 5.69 3.55
C PHE A 109 25.61 5.45 4.62
N GLY A 110 26.88 5.40 4.21
CA GLY A 110 27.98 5.19 5.13
C GLY A 110 28.00 3.81 5.81
N GLY A 111 27.42 2.79 5.17
CA GLY A 111 27.29 1.43 5.73
C GLY A 111 26.00 1.21 6.54
N HIS A 112 25.18 2.22 6.71
CA HIS A 112 23.94 2.17 7.50
C HIS A 112 22.75 1.71 6.66
N ALA A 113 22.48 0.41 6.62
CA ALA A 113 21.32 -0.19 5.91
C ALA A 113 19.97 0.27 6.49
N ASP A 114 19.92 0.67 7.76
CA ASP A 114 18.73 1.24 8.42
C ASP A 114 18.29 2.56 7.79
N TRP A 115 19.22 3.49 7.52
CA TRP A 115 18.90 4.72 6.78
C TRP A 115 18.44 4.44 5.36
N ALA A 116 19.00 3.41 4.71
CA ALA A 116 18.56 2.97 3.38
C ALA A 116 17.10 2.47 3.41
N LEU A 117 16.66 1.76 4.47
CA LEU A 117 15.24 1.37 4.62
C LEU A 117 14.32 2.59 4.59
N ILE A 118 14.60 3.60 5.43
CA ILE A 118 13.79 4.83 5.47
C ILE A 118 13.80 5.54 4.12
N ALA A 119 14.97 5.67 3.49
CA ALA A 119 15.09 6.32 2.19
C ALA A 119 14.29 5.60 1.11
N ILE A 120 14.40 4.26 1.01
CA ILE A 120 13.65 3.45 0.05
C ILE A 120 12.14 3.62 0.27
N SER A 121 11.65 3.49 1.51
CA SER A 121 10.23 3.64 1.83
C SER A 121 9.71 5.00 1.38
N ASN A 122 10.39 6.09 1.76
CA ASN A 122 9.96 7.46 1.47
C ASN A 122 10.05 7.82 -0.01
N ILE A 123 11.15 7.47 -0.68
CA ILE A 123 11.32 7.74 -2.11
C ILE A 123 10.31 6.93 -2.93
N ALA A 124 10.16 5.64 -2.62
CA ALA A 124 9.22 4.78 -3.30
C ALA A 124 7.76 5.21 -3.07
N ALA A 125 7.40 5.67 -1.86
CA ALA A 125 6.08 6.22 -1.58
C ALA A 125 5.80 7.49 -2.38
N PHE A 126 6.76 8.41 -2.47
CA PHE A 126 6.66 9.63 -3.28
C PHE A 126 6.45 9.29 -4.77
N LEU A 127 7.30 8.41 -5.31
CA LEU A 127 7.19 7.95 -6.69
C LEU A 127 5.90 7.17 -6.93
N GLY A 128 5.45 6.36 -5.96
CA GLY A 128 4.19 5.63 -5.99
C GLY A 128 2.99 6.55 -6.08
N ALA A 129 2.96 7.62 -5.27
CA ALA A 129 1.92 8.65 -5.33
C ALA A 129 1.92 9.37 -6.69
N TRP A 130 3.09 9.63 -7.25
CA TRP A 130 3.20 10.23 -8.58
C TRP A 130 2.74 9.30 -9.71
N VAL A 131 3.10 8.00 -9.65
CA VAL A 131 2.59 6.99 -10.59
C VAL A 131 1.08 6.84 -10.45
N LEU A 132 0.53 6.88 -9.23
CA LEU A 132 -0.91 6.90 -8.98
C LEU A 132 -1.59 8.12 -9.60
N TRP A 133 -1.00 9.30 -9.43
CA TRP A 133 -1.49 10.52 -10.08
C TRP A 133 -1.59 10.34 -11.60
N LYS A 134 -0.53 9.80 -12.22
CA LYS A 134 -0.49 9.55 -13.66
C LYS A 134 -1.52 8.51 -14.08
N LEU A 135 -1.64 7.42 -13.34
CA LEU A 135 -2.61 6.36 -13.58
C LEU A 135 -4.04 6.91 -13.54
N ALA A 136 -4.41 7.67 -12.50
CA ALA A 136 -5.73 8.27 -12.37
C ALA A 136 -6.02 9.26 -13.50
N THR A 137 -5.03 10.07 -13.89
CA THR A 137 -5.15 10.99 -15.02
C THR A 137 -5.44 10.24 -16.32
N GLU A 138 -4.64 9.23 -16.68
CA GLU A 138 -4.78 8.49 -17.94
C GLU A 138 -6.09 7.69 -18.02
N VAL A 139 -6.47 7.03 -16.92
CA VAL A 139 -7.71 6.23 -16.86
C VAL A 139 -8.96 7.08 -17.02
N LEU A 140 -8.98 8.27 -16.42
CA LEU A 140 -10.18 9.11 -16.42
C LEU A 140 -10.26 10.03 -17.63
N GLN A 141 -9.13 10.51 -18.17
CA GLN A 141 -9.12 11.31 -19.39
C GLN A 141 -9.54 10.53 -20.65
N GLY A 142 -9.30 9.22 -20.68
CA GLY A 142 -9.67 8.35 -21.81
C GLY A 142 -11.17 8.05 -21.94
N GLN A 143 -12.00 8.47 -20.98
CA GLN A 143 -13.41 8.09 -20.93
C GLN A 143 -14.38 9.18 -21.39
N ASP A 144 -13.98 10.45 -21.36
CA ASP A 144 -14.84 11.57 -21.70
C ASP A 144 -14.49 12.16 -23.07
N GLN A 145 -15.52 12.35 -23.92
CA GLN A 145 -15.40 13.01 -25.24
C GLN A 145 -15.75 14.50 -25.21
N GLY A 146 -15.94 15.10 -24.01
CA GLY A 146 -16.32 16.50 -23.85
C GLY A 146 -15.15 17.42 -23.48
N GLU A 147 -15.29 18.73 -23.75
CA GLU A 147 -14.26 19.75 -23.42
C GLU A 147 -13.90 19.83 -21.93
N ALA A 148 -14.78 19.38 -21.03
CA ALA A 148 -14.55 19.34 -19.57
C ALA A 148 -13.75 18.14 -19.08
N ALA A 149 -13.52 17.12 -19.90
CA ALA A 149 -12.88 15.86 -19.56
C ALA A 149 -11.44 15.98 -19.03
N PRO A 150 -10.56 16.80 -19.62
CA PRO A 150 -9.18 16.92 -19.16
C PRO A 150 -9.08 17.49 -17.73
N THR A 151 -10.02 18.35 -17.35
CA THR A 151 -10.01 19.01 -16.03
C THR A 151 -10.47 18.07 -14.92
N LEU A 152 -11.48 17.22 -15.18
CA LEU A 152 -11.97 16.25 -14.20
C LEU A 152 -10.93 15.19 -13.87
N GLY A 153 -10.34 14.55 -14.89
CA GLY A 153 -9.31 13.52 -14.69
C GLY A 153 -8.13 14.04 -13.88
N ARG A 154 -7.65 15.25 -14.20
CA ARG A 154 -6.58 15.91 -13.47
C ARG A 154 -6.95 16.24 -12.03
N SER A 155 -8.15 16.78 -11.80
CA SER A 155 -8.64 17.11 -10.46
C SER A 155 -8.77 15.87 -9.57
N VAL A 156 -9.24 14.73 -10.11
CA VAL A 156 -9.28 13.44 -9.37
C VAL A 156 -7.87 12.91 -9.11
N ALA A 157 -6.97 13.02 -10.07
CA ALA A 157 -5.58 12.61 -9.90
C ALA A 157 -4.86 13.42 -8.80
N ASP A 158 -5.04 14.76 -8.78
CA ASP A 158 -4.48 15.62 -7.74
C ASP A 158 -5.01 15.24 -6.35
N ARG A 159 -6.32 15.00 -6.22
CA ARG A 159 -6.92 14.52 -4.97
C ARG A 159 -6.39 13.14 -4.58
N SER A 160 -6.25 12.21 -5.53
CA SER A 160 -5.72 10.87 -5.26
C SER A 160 -4.29 10.92 -4.72
N ALA A 161 -3.44 11.78 -5.30
CA ALA A 161 -2.05 11.96 -4.86
C ALA A 161 -1.96 12.54 -3.43
N VAL A 162 -2.84 13.47 -3.08
CA VAL A 162 -2.92 14.01 -1.72
C VAL A 162 -3.47 12.96 -0.76
N LEU A 163 -4.59 12.31 -1.11
CA LEU A 163 -5.28 11.37 -0.23
C LEU A 163 -4.44 10.12 0.08
N ILE A 164 -3.68 9.58 -0.88
CA ILE A 164 -2.79 8.42 -0.61
C ILE A 164 -1.72 8.78 0.43
N ALA A 165 -1.22 10.02 0.41
CA ALA A 165 -0.19 10.47 1.32
C ALA A 165 -0.71 10.73 2.74
N ILE A 166 -1.95 11.25 2.87
CA ILE A 166 -2.56 11.61 4.16
C ILE A 166 -3.58 10.59 4.68
N PHE A 167 -3.77 9.45 3.99
CA PHE A 167 -4.67 8.41 4.46
C PHE A 167 -4.31 8.01 5.90
N PRO A 168 -5.29 7.69 6.78
CA PRO A 168 -4.98 7.46 8.20
C PRO A 168 -3.86 6.45 8.48
N ALA A 169 -3.77 5.39 7.67
CA ALA A 169 -2.70 4.39 7.77
C ALA A 169 -1.41 4.77 7.02
N ALA A 170 -1.30 5.94 6.40
CA ALA A 170 -0.16 6.31 5.54
C ALA A 170 1.15 6.59 6.32
N PHE A 171 1.16 6.58 7.65
CA PHE A 171 2.40 6.65 8.43
C PHE A 171 3.36 5.51 8.06
N VAL A 172 2.86 4.34 7.65
CA VAL A 172 3.67 3.22 7.15
C VAL A 172 4.45 3.56 5.86
N LEU A 173 4.05 4.59 5.12
CA LEU A 173 4.78 5.10 3.95
C LEU A 173 5.98 5.98 4.33
N ALA A 174 6.09 6.37 5.59
CA ALA A 174 7.20 7.15 6.13
C ALA A 174 8.15 6.32 7.00
N PHE A 175 7.62 5.30 7.66
CA PHE A 175 8.39 4.40 8.52
C PHE A 175 9.25 3.45 7.67
N ALA A 176 10.15 2.71 8.31
CA ALA A 176 10.99 1.71 7.66
C ALA A 176 10.17 0.44 7.28
N TYR A 177 9.19 0.62 6.41
CA TYR A 177 8.21 -0.38 5.98
C TYR A 177 8.28 -0.61 4.47
N SER A 178 7.87 -1.79 4.03
CA SER A 178 7.86 -2.16 2.60
C SER A 178 6.69 -1.58 1.80
N GLU A 179 5.73 -0.92 2.45
CA GLU A 179 4.50 -0.39 1.85
C GLU A 179 4.77 0.68 0.80
N GLY A 180 5.75 1.57 1.02
CA GLY A 180 6.13 2.56 0.03
C GLY A 180 6.59 1.92 -1.29
N LEU A 181 7.45 0.89 -1.18
CA LEU A 181 7.92 0.13 -2.34
C LEU A 181 6.78 -0.67 -2.99
N ALA A 182 5.90 -1.29 -2.19
CA ALA A 182 4.73 -2.01 -2.67
C ALA A 182 3.76 -1.07 -3.42
N LEU A 183 3.49 0.13 -2.89
CA LEU A 183 2.66 1.14 -3.55
C LEU A 183 3.17 1.48 -4.94
N LEU A 184 4.48 1.73 -5.07
CA LEU A 184 5.11 2.06 -6.35
C LEU A 184 4.90 0.96 -7.39
N VAL A 185 5.16 -0.30 -7.02
CA VAL A 185 5.05 -1.42 -7.97
C VAL A 185 3.60 -1.80 -8.27
N VAL A 186 2.68 -1.67 -7.31
CA VAL A 186 1.24 -1.90 -7.52
C VAL A 186 0.67 -0.83 -8.46
N ALA A 187 0.90 0.46 -8.18
CA ALA A 187 0.45 1.55 -9.05
C ALA A 187 1.09 1.43 -10.45
N GLY A 188 2.37 1.08 -10.52
CA GLY A 188 3.09 0.81 -11.76
C GLY A 188 2.50 -0.35 -12.56
N THR A 189 2.12 -1.45 -11.90
CA THR A 189 1.46 -2.59 -12.55
C THR A 189 0.12 -2.17 -13.19
N LEU A 190 -0.72 -1.46 -12.44
CA LEU A 190 -2.01 -0.99 -12.96
C LEU A 190 -1.84 0.02 -14.09
N LEU A 191 -0.82 0.88 -14.04
CA LEU A 191 -0.49 1.79 -15.14
C LEU A 191 0.02 1.05 -16.37
N ALA A 192 0.87 0.02 -16.20
CA ALA A 192 1.34 -0.82 -17.29
C ALA A 192 0.19 -1.59 -17.96
N LEU A 193 -0.77 -2.10 -17.18
CA LEU A 193 -1.98 -2.75 -17.69
C LEU A 193 -2.85 -1.76 -18.48
N HIS A 194 -3.09 -0.56 -17.95
CA HIS A 194 -3.83 0.47 -18.67
C HIS A 194 -3.20 0.79 -20.04
N ARG A 195 -1.88 0.80 -20.10
CA ARG A 195 -1.11 1.01 -21.35
C ARG A 195 -0.94 -0.26 -22.19
N ARG A 196 -1.58 -1.35 -21.82
CA ARG A 196 -1.47 -2.67 -22.48
C ARG A 196 -0.04 -3.23 -22.58
N ASN A 197 0.84 -2.79 -21.68
CA ASN A 197 2.19 -3.36 -21.56
C ASN A 197 2.19 -4.52 -20.57
N PHE A 198 1.72 -5.69 -21.03
CA PHE A 198 1.54 -6.87 -20.17
C PHE A 198 2.86 -7.45 -19.67
N VAL A 199 3.95 -7.30 -20.42
CA VAL A 199 5.28 -7.74 -19.97
C VAL A 199 5.74 -6.92 -18.78
N LEU A 200 5.68 -5.59 -18.91
CA LEU A 200 6.04 -4.70 -17.80
C LEU A 200 5.11 -4.93 -16.57
N ALA A 201 3.81 -5.12 -16.82
CA ALA A 201 2.86 -5.43 -15.74
C ALA A 201 3.23 -6.73 -15.01
N GLY A 202 3.57 -7.79 -15.75
CA GLY A 202 4.02 -9.06 -15.16
C GLY A 202 5.32 -8.93 -14.35
N LEU A 203 6.30 -8.18 -14.85
CA LEU A 203 7.56 -7.93 -14.14
C LEU A 203 7.36 -7.11 -12.86
N LEU A 204 6.51 -6.07 -12.91
CA LEU A 204 6.18 -5.28 -11.72
C LEU A 204 5.36 -6.10 -10.70
N ALA A 205 4.44 -6.95 -11.17
CA ALA A 205 3.68 -7.84 -10.30
C ALA A 205 4.57 -8.95 -9.69
N LEU A 206 5.60 -9.42 -10.40
CA LEU A 206 6.65 -10.29 -9.83
C LEU A 206 7.32 -9.59 -8.64
N LEU A 207 7.77 -8.35 -8.81
CA LEU A 207 8.37 -7.57 -7.73
C LEU A 207 7.37 -7.34 -6.59
N ALA A 208 6.11 -7.00 -6.89
CA ALA A 208 5.07 -6.82 -5.88
C ALA A 208 4.89 -8.07 -5.01
N ALA A 209 4.80 -9.25 -5.63
CA ALA A 209 4.65 -10.52 -4.94
C ALA A 209 5.92 -10.94 -4.17
N ALA A 210 7.10 -10.57 -4.66
CA ALA A 210 8.37 -10.79 -3.96
C ALA A 210 8.63 -9.80 -2.80
N ILE A 211 7.96 -8.63 -2.81
CA ILE A 211 7.99 -7.68 -1.69
C ILE A 211 6.99 -8.10 -0.60
N ARG A 212 5.79 -8.50 -0.99
CA ARG A 212 4.68 -8.87 -0.07
C ARG A 212 3.77 -9.92 -0.70
N PRO A 213 3.30 -10.93 0.06
CA PRO A 213 2.40 -11.97 -0.46
C PRO A 213 1.14 -11.42 -1.16
N VAL A 214 0.58 -10.31 -0.63
CA VAL A 214 -0.62 -9.66 -1.21
C VAL A 214 -0.39 -9.11 -2.62
N GLY A 215 0.86 -8.89 -3.04
CA GLY A 215 1.21 -8.56 -4.42
C GLY A 215 0.76 -9.62 -5.42
N GLY A 216 0.59 -10.88 -4.99
CA GLY A 216 0.02 -11.96 -5.80
C GLY A 216 -1.41 -11.69 -6.29
N LEU A 217 -2.19 -10.84 -5.58
CA LEU A 217 -3.54 -10.45 -5.99
C LEU A 217 -3.58 -9.65 -7.30
N LEU A 218 -2.45 -9.10 -7.74
CA LEU A 218 -2.32 -8.45 -9.05
C LEU A 218 -2.54 -9.42 -10.22
N LEU A 219 -2.52 -10.73 -9.97
CA LEU A 219 -2.96 -11.74 -10.92
C LEU A 219 -4.38 -11.46 -11.44
N VAL A 220 -5.28 -10.96 -10.58
CA VAL A 220 -6.69 -10.70 -10.92
C VAL A 220 -6.82 -9.63 -12.02
N PRO A 221 -6.31 -8.40 -11.85
CA PRO A 221 -6.39 -7.39 -12.90
C PRO A 221 -5.59 -7.76 -14.14
N ILE A 222 -4.46 -8.45 -14.03
CA ILE A 222 -3.68 -8.92 -15.18
C ILE A 222 -4.50 -9.91 -16.02
N ALA A 223 -5.10 -10.91 -15.39
CA ALA A 223 -5.92 -11.91 -16.08
C ALA A 223 -7.11 -11.26 -16.81
N ILE A 224 -7.82 -10.35 -16.16
CA ILE A 224 -8.97 -9.66 -16.76
C ILE A 224 -8.55 -8.82 -17.97
N GLU A 225 -7.46 -8.06 -17.86
CA GLU A 225 -6.98 -7.21 -18.96
C GLU A 225 -6.44 -8.03 -20.13
N LEU A 226 -5.76 -9.17 -19.88
CA LEU A 226 -5.32 -10.10 -20.92
C LEU A 226 -6.52 -10.72 -21.68
N LEU A 227 -7.57 -11.14 -20.93
CA LEU A 227 -8.78 -11.73 -21.52
C LEU A 227 -9.57 -10.72 -22.37
N ARG A 228 -9.58 -9.44 -21.97
CA ARG A 228 -10.34 -8.38 -22.64
C ARG A 228 -9.56 -7.66 -23.75
N ALA A 229 -8.26 -7.90 -23.84
CA ALA A 229 -7.41 -7.17 -24.80
C ALA A 229 -7.75 -7.53 -26.25
N GLN A 230 -7.93 -6.48 -27.05
CA GLN A 230 -8.10 -6.58 -28.51
C GLN A 230 -7.05 -5.67 -29.18
N PRO A 231 -6.28 -6.13 -30.19
CA PRO A 231 -6.17 -7.53 -30.63
C PRO A 231 -5.63 -8.45 -29.52
N ARG A 232 -5.81 -9.76 -29.67
CA ARG A 232 -5.34 -10.75 -28.69
C ARG A 232 -3.83 -10.61 -28.45
N PRO A 233 -3.40 -10.54 -27.17
CA PRO A 233 -1.99 -10.46 -26.85
C PRO A 233 -1.23 -11.70 -27.31
N ARG A 234 0.04 -11.55 -27.62
CA ARG A 234 0.93 -12.67 -27.97
C ARG A 234 1.06 -13.60 -26.77
N TRP A 235 1.34 -14.90 -27.01
CA TRP A 235 1.37 -15.94 -25.98
C TRP A 235 2.35 -15.64 -24.82
N TRP A 236 3.48 -14.99 -25.09
CA TRP A 236 4.42 -14.62 -24.04
C TRP A 236 3.88 -13.56 -23.07
N ASN A 237 2.96 -12.69 -23.50
CA ASN A 237 2.28 -11.75 -22.60
C ASN A 237 1.47 -12.48 -21.53
N TRP A 238 0.90 -13.63 -21.90
CA TRP A 238 0.20 -14.50 -20.96
C TRP A 238 1.16 -15.15 -19.97
N ILE A 239 2.27 -15.69 -20.48
CA ILE A 239 3.28 -16.32 -19.63
C ILE A 239 3.89 -15.33 -18.65
N VAL A 240 4.38 -14.19 -19.13
CA VAL A 240 5.02 -13.19 -18.28
C VAL A 240 4.00 -12.50 -17.38
N GLY A 241 2.82 -12.15 -17.90
CA GLY A 241 1.78 -11.49 -17.13
C GLY A 241 1.26 -12.35 -15.98
N LEU A 242 0.84 -13.58 -16.28
CA LEU A 242 0.30 -14.47 -15.25
C LEU A 242 1.41 -15.15 -14.43
N GLY A 243 2.52 -15.50 -15.05
CA GLY A 243 3.64 -16.15 -14.37
C GLY A 243 4.39 -15.23 -13.40
N GLY A 244 4.41 -13.92 -13.67
CA GLY A 244 5.13 -12.96 -12.86
C GLY A 244 4.81 -13.02 -11.36
N PRO A 245 3.54 -12.85 -10.93
CA PRO A 245 3.16 -12.93 -9.52
C PRO A 245 3.54 -14.26 -8.85
N PHE A 246 3.33 -15.39 -9.53
CA PHE A 246 3.71 -16.72 -9.01
C PHE A 246 5.22 -16.85 -8.85
N LEU A 247 5.98 -16.41 -9.86
CA LEU A 247 7.44 -16.47 -9.82
C LEU A 247 7.99 -15.59 -8.70
N GLY A 248 7.47 -14.37 -8.53
CA GLY A 248 7.91 -13.46 -7.47
C GLY A 248 7.66 -14.02 -6.08
N PHE A 249 6.47 -14.58 -5.84
CA PHE A 249 6.13 -15.25 -4.60
C PHE A 249 7.01 -16.48 -4.36
N GLY A 250 7.15 -17.35 -5.37
CA GLY A 250 7.99 -18.56 -5.29
C GLY A 250 9.46 -18.26 -5.02
N LEU A 251 10.03 -17.25 -5.69
CA LEU A 251 11.43 -16.85 -5.46
C LEU A 251 11.65 -16.34 -4.03
N ALA A 252 10.68 -15.59 -3.46
CA ALA A 252 10.75 -15.16 -2.07
C ALA A 252 10.73 -16.36 -1.10
N LEU A 253 9.86 -17.35 -1.34
CA LEU A 253 9.81 -18.57 -0.53
C LEU A 253 11.11 -19.40 -0.63
N ILE A 254 11.62 -19.62 -1.85
CA ILE A 254 12.87 -20.34 -2.09
C ILE A 254 14.04 -19.63 -1.40
N TRP A 255 14.05 -18.30 -1.43
CA TRP A 255 15.07 -17.53 -0.73
C TRP A 255 15.05 -17.77 0.78
N ILE A 256 13.87 -17.71 1.39
CA ILE A 256 13.69 -17.94 2.82
C ILE A 256 14.03 -19.39 3.16
N GLU A 257 13.63 -20.37 2.34
CA GLU A 257 13.99 -21.78 2.52
C GLU A 257 15.51 -21.98 2.58
N ARG A 258 16.25 -21.38 1.63
CA ARG A 258 17.73 -21.46 1.64
C ARG A 258 18.35 -20.91 2.91
N SER A 259 17.71 -19.93 3.53
CA SER A 259 18.20 -19.27 4.74
C SER A 259 17.72 -19.97 6.02
N THR A 260 16.53 -20.58 6.03
CA THR A 260 15.89 -21.13 7.24
C THR A 260 15.77 -22.65 7.22
N GLY A 261 15.80 -23.28 6.04
CA GLY A 261 15.58 -24.71 5.86
C GLY A 261 14.13 -25.12 5.70
N GLU A 262 13.17 -24.16 5.69
CA GLU A 262 11.73 -24.43 5.59
C GLU A 262 11.06 -23.51 4.58
N LEU A 263 10.57 -24.08 3.47
CA LEU A 263 9.94 -23.34 2.35
C LEU A 263 8.69 -22.57 2.78
N LEU A 264 7.85 -23.18 3.57
CA LEU A 264 6.54 -22.60 3.95
C LEU A 264 6.56 -21.88 5.31
N LEU A 265 7.74 -21.70 5.90
CA LEU A 265 7.90 -21.00 7.18
C LEU A 265 7.18 -19.66 7.24
N PRO A 266 7.28 -18.76 6.24
CA PRO A 266 6.57 -17.49 6.27
C PRO A 266 5.06 -17.65 6.40
N LEU A 267 4.48 -18.60 5.67
CA LEU A 267 3.04 -18.87 5.70
C LEU A 267 2.60 -19.47 7.04
N ARG A 268 3.39 -20.36 7.59
CA ARG A 268 3.15 -20.95 8.91
C ARG A 268 3.17 -19.87 10.01
N LEU A 269 4.18 -19.01 10.02
CA LEU A 269 4.29 -17.90 10.97
C LEU A 269 3.13 -16.91 10.81
N GLN A 270 2.75 -16.55 9.57
CA GLN A 270 1.60 -15.69 9.31
C GLN A 270 0.30 -16.33 9.85
N ARG A 271 0.12 -17.63 9.67
CA ARG A 271 -1.04 -18.34 10.19
C ARG A 271 -1.08 -18.37 11.72
N GLN A 272 0.07 -18.51 12.38
CA GLN A 272 0.16 -18.48 13.84
C GLN A 272 -0.22 -17.09 14.42
N ILE A 273 0.16 -16.01 13.72
CA ILE A 273 -0.09 -14.64 14.18
C ILE A 273 -1.48 -14.16 13.81
N ARG A 274 -1.94 -14.48 12.58
CA ARG A 274 -3.21 -13.98 12.05
C ARG A 274 -4.38 -14.92 12.27
N GLY A 275 -4.13 -16.08 12.86
CA GLY A 275 -5.14 -17.13 13.01
C GLY A 275 -5.50 -17.80 11.68
N GLY A 276 -6.67 -18.39 11.65
CA GLY A 276 -7.22 -19.10 10.50
C GLY A 276 -8.10 -18.22 9.61
N PHE A 277 -8.88 -18.90 8.78
CA PHE A 277 -9.96 -18.32 8.01
C PHE A 277 -11.14 -18.00 8.94
N GLN A 278 -11.71 -16.81 8.75
CA GLN A 278 -12.99 -16.41 9.33
C GLN A 278 -13.94 -16.01 8.22
N ASP A 279 -15.21 -16.31 8.41
CA ASP A 279 -16.24 -15.91 7.46
C ASP A 279 -16.38 -14.36 7.44
N PRO A 280 -16.38 -13.72 6.26
CA PRO A 280 -16.39 -12.27 6.12
C PRO A 280 -17.62 -11.57 6.74
N VAL A 281 -18.77 -12.25 6.80
CA VAL A 281 -20.01 -11.67 7.36
C VAL A 281 -19.87 -11.57 8.88
N THR A 282 -19.50 -12.66 9.54
CA THR A 282 -19.21 -12.68 10.99
C THR A 282 -18.13 -11.66 11.31
N ARG A 283 -17.10 -11.54 10.45
CA ARG A 283 -16.01 -10.59 10.66
C ARG A 283 -16.44 -9.12 10.67
N VAL A 284 -17.43 -8.76 9.87
CA VAL A 284 -17.99 -7.40 9.86
C VAL A 284 -18.94 -7.17 11.06
N LEU A 285 -19.71 -8.20 11.43
CA LEU A 285 -20.71 -8.08 12.50
C LEU A 285 -20.11 -8.11 13.92
N GLU A 286 -19.02 -8.84 14.11
CA GLU A 286 -18.37 -8.99 15.42
C GLU A 286 -17.94 -7.66 16.05
N PRO A 287 -17.18 -6.75 15.38
CA PRO A 287 -16.81 -5.46 15.92
C PRO A 287 -18.02 -4.55 16.20
N VAL A 288 -19.09 -4.68 15.40
CA VAL A 288 -20.36 -3.97 15.65
C VAL A 288 -20.99 -4.45 16.96
N GLY A 289 -21.01 -5.76 17.19
CA GLY A 289 -21.49 -6.34 18.46
C GLY A 289 -20.65 -5.88 19.65
N GLU A 290 -19.32 -5.85 19.51
CA GLU A 290 -18.40 -5.34 20.57
C GLU A 290 -18.64 -3.86 20.86
N LEU A 291 -18.83 -3.03 19.83
CA LEU A 291 -19.14 -1.63 19.96
C LEU A 291 -20.46 -1.40 20.76
N ILE A 292 -21.50 -2.20 20.46
CA ILE A 292 -22.79 -2.14 21.18
C ILE A 292 -22.61 -2.50 22.66
N ARG A 293 -21.69 -3.42 22.99
CA ARG A 293 -21.34 -3.81 24.35
C ARG A 293 -20.43 -2.80 25.08
N GLY A 294 -20.06 -1.69 24.41
CA GLY A 294 -19.18 -0.66 24.97
C GLY A 294 -17.69 -0.97 24.87
N ASN A 295 -17.30 -1.97 24.08
CA ASN A 295 -15.91 -2.27 23.80
C ASN A 295 -15.44 -1.53 22.53
N PHE A 296 -14.58 -0.51 22.73
CA PHE A 296 -14.07 0.35 21.65
C PHE A 296 -12.71 -0.08 21.11
N ARG A 297 -12.21 -1.25 21.50
CA ARG A 297 -10.85 -1.69 21.20
C ARG A 297 -10.56 -1.76 19.70
N ASP A 298 -11.54 -2.22 18.91
CA ASP A 298 -11.41 -2.42 17.47
C ASP A 298 -12.14 -1.36 16.62
N VAL A 299 -12.50 -0.23 17.21
CA VAL A 299 -13.29 0.81 16.53
C VAL A 299 -12.61 1.34 15.27
N TYR A 300 -11.28 1.44 15.25
CA TYR A 300 -10.54 1.90 14.07
C TYR A 300 -10.56 0.87 12.94
N ASN A 301 -10.47 -0.43 13.25
CA ASN A 301 -10.61 -1.51 12.27
C ASN A 301 -12.01 -1.53 11.67
N LEU A 302 -13.05 -1.38 12.52
CA LEU A 302 -14.42 -1.23 12.05
C LEU A 302 -14.57 -0.01 11.14
N GLY A 303 -13.96 1.12 11.48
CA GLY A 303 -13.94 2.31 10.61
C GLY A 303 -13.35 2.04 9.24
N PHE A 304 -12.21 1.36 9.16
CA PHE A 304 -11.61 0.95 7.88
C PHE A 304 -12.48 -0.05 7.11
N MET A 305 -13.06 -1.04 7.78
CA MET A 305 -13.98 -1.99 7.13
C MET A 305 -15.15 -1.26 6.47
N VAL A 306 -15.81 -0.37 7.21
CA VAL A 306 -16.96 0.40 6.70
C VAL A 306 -16.52 1.28 5.53
N VAL A 307 -15.41 1.98 5.64
CA VAL A 307 -14.91 2.85 4.56
C VAL A 307 -14.62 2.03 3.30
N PHE A 308 -13.89 0.91 3.39
CA PHE A 308 -13.57 0.11 2.21
C PHE A 308 -14.79 -0.58 1.61
N LEU A 309 -15.75 -1.04 2.42
CA LEU A 309 -17.02 -1.56 1.94
C LEU A 309 -17.83 -0.48 1.19
N LEU A 310 -17.94 0.73 1.75
CA LEU A 310 -18.65 1.84 1.10
C LEU A 310 -17.97 2.25 -0.21
N LEU A 311 -16.62 2.31 -0.24
CA LEU A 311 -15.87 2.60 -1.45
C LEU A 311 -16.08 1.49 -2.50
N PHE A 312 -16.09 0.22 -2.09
CA PHE A 312 -16.37 -0.89 -3.01
C PHE A 312 -17.79 -0.81 -3.59
N VAL A 313 -18.80 -0.56 -2.75
CA VAL A 313 -20.18 -0.32 -3.22
C VAL A 313 -20.25 0.87 -4.16
N PHE A 314 -19.57 1.97 -3.85
CA PHE A 314 -19.49 3.15 -4.72
C PHE A 314 -18.89 2.79 -6.09
N MET A 315 -17.83 1.98 -6.14
CA MET A 315 -17.23 1.49 -7.40
C MET A 315 -18.22 0.62 -8.19
N LEU A 316 -18.97 -0.27 -7.53
CA LEU A 316 -19.98 -1.12 -8.18
C LEU A 316 -21.15 -0.31 -8.75
N LEU A 317 -21.64 0.67 -8.00
CA LEU A 317 -22.72 1.57 -8.45
C LEU A 317 -22.23 2.48 -9.57
N GLY A 318 -21.02 3.01 -9.49
CA GLY A 318 -20.38 3.81 -10.53
C GLY A 318 -20.23 3.06 -11.85
N ALA A 319 -19.99 1.74 -11.81
CA ALA A 319 -19.92 0.91 -13.01
C ALA A 319 -21.25 0.86 -13.82
N ARG A 320 -22.37 1.12 -13.14
CA ARG A 320 -23.72 1.14 -13.74
C ARG A 320 -24.21 2.53 -14.09
N SER A 321 -23.51 3.58 -13.64
CA SER A 321 -23.88 4.97 -13.89
C SER A 321 -23.40 5.47 -15.26
N SER A 322 -23.91 6.64 -15.68
CA SER A 322 -23.43 7.35 -16.88
C SER A 322 -22.18 8.19 -16.61
N GLY A 323 -21.72 8.26 -15.36
CA GLY A 323 -20.54 9.03 -14.96
C GLY A 323 -19.22 8.33 -15.22
N PRO A 324 -18.10 8.90 -14.72
CA PRO A 324 -16.76 8.32 -14.86
C PRO A 324 -16.70 6.90 -14.28
N LYS A 325 -16.20 5.95 -15.07
CA LYS A 325 -16.18 4.53 -14.70
C LYS A 325 -14.76 4.10 -14.35
N LEU A 326 -14.61 3.39 -13.25
CA LEU A 326 -13.37 2.70 -12.95
C LEU A 326 -13.30 1.38 -13.76
N PRO A 327 -12.10 0.96 -14.22
CA PRO A 327 -11.92 -0.29 -14.96
C PRO A 327 -12.50 -1.49 -14.18
N THR A 328 -13.15 -2.42 -14.88
CA THR A 328 -13.71 -3.63 -14.25
C THR A 328 -12.62 -4.47 -13.57
N SER A 329 -11.41 -4.47 -14.12
CA SER A 329 -10.23 -5.11 -13.51
C SER A 329 -9.89 -4.52 -12.14
N TRP A 330 -10.09 -3.22 -11.94
CA TRP A 330 -9.90 -2.54 -10.65
C TRP A 330 -10.97 -2.93 -9.64
N ILE A 331 -12.23 -3.00 -10.09
CA ILE A 331 -13.36 -3.42 -9.23
C ILE A 331 -13.14 -4.85 -8.77
N ALA A 332 -12.78 -5.76 -9.68
CA ALA A 332 -12.50 -7.16 -9.33
C ALA A 332 -11.31 -7.29 -8.39
N TYR A 333 -10.20 -6.57 -8.65
CA TYR A 333 -9.04 -6.52 -7.78
C TYR A 333 -9.39 -6.04 -6.37
N SER A 334 -10.16 -4.94 -6.28
CA SER A 334 -10.62 -4.39 -5.00
C SER A 334 -11.52 -5.37 -4.25
N GLY A 335 -12.43 -6.04 -4.96
CA GLY A 335 -13.33 -7.03 -4.36
C GLY A 335 -12.61 -8.25 -3.81
N VAL A 336 -11.67 -8.83 -4.57
CA VAL A 336 -10.87 -9.98 -4.09
C VAL A 336 -9.95 -9.57 -2.95
N SER A 337 -9.35 -8.36 -3.01
CA SER A 337 -8.52 -7.82 -1.93
C SER A 337 -9.34 -7.63 -0.66
N LEU A 338 -10.53 -7.03 -0.77
CA LEU A 338 -11.42 -6.81 0.36
C LEU A 338 -11.89 -8.14 0.97
N LEU A 339 -12.28 -9.09 0.13
CA LEU A 339 -12.65 -10.43 0.58
C LEU A 339 -11.54 -11.10 1.38
N LEU A 340 -10.29 -11.04 0.87
CA LEU A 340 -9.13 -11.59 1.59
C LEU A 340 -8.90 -10.89 2.93
N LEU A 341 -9.01 -9.56 2.97
CA LEU A 341 -8.84 -8.77 4.18
C LEU A 341 -9.89 -9.12 5.24
N LEU A 342 -11.15 -9.29 4.83
CA LEU A 342 -12.26 -9.65 5.70
C LEU A 342 -12.26 -11.14 6.09
N SER A 343 -11.47 -11.98 5.41
CA SER A 343 -11.39 -13.42 5.70
C SER A 343 -10.30 -13.77 6.74
N SER A 344 -9.61 -12.78 7.33
CA SER A 344 -8.59 -12.99 8.37
C SER A 344 -9.18 -12.92 9.76
N GLN A 345 -8.81 -13.80 10.67
CA GLN A 345 -9.21 -13.72 12.08
C GLN A 345 -8.67 -12.48 12.80
N VAL A 346 -7.51 -11.98 12.37
CA VAL A 346 -6.91 -10.77 12.92
C VAL A 346 -7.00 -9.64 11.90
N THR A 347 -7.64 -8.54 12.28
CA THR A 347 -7.85 -7.35 11.44
C THR A 347 -6.82 -6.27 11.64
N ASP A 348 -5.88 -6.48 12.55
CA ASP A 348 -4.74 -5.59 12.72
C ASP A 348 -4.09 -5.35 11.34
N SER A 349 -3.74 -4.12 11.04
CA SER A 349 -3.20 -3.72 9.75
C SER A 349 -4.21 -3.63 8.58
N LEU A 350 -5.53 -3.72 8.79
CA LEU A 350 -6.53 -3.61 7.73
C LEU A 350 -6.41 -2.30 6.96
N GLY A 351 -6.21 -1.18 7.67
CA GLY A 351 -6.02 0.13 7.06
C GLY A 351 -4.79 0.19 6.14
N ARG A 352 -3.69 -0.42 6.53
CA ARG A 352 -2.43 -0.45 5.78
C ARG A 352 -2.51 -1.33 4.51
N TYR A 353 -3.16 -2.48 4.60
CA TYR A 353 -3.38 -3.32 3.42
C TYR A 353 -4.39 -2.70 2.45
N GLY A 354 -5.47 -2.11 2.96
CA GLY A 354 -6.45 -1.41 2.13
C GLY A 354 -5.87 -0.17 1.43
N LEU A 355 -4.90 0.50 2.04
CA LEU A 355 -4.13 1.60 1.44
C LEU A 355 -3.43 1.16 0.14
N LEU A 356 -2.92 -0.07 0.08
CA LEU A 356 -2.25 -0.63 -1.10
C LEU A 356 -3.23 -1.03 -2.21
N VAL A 357 -4.54 -1.12 -1.91
CA VAL A 357 -5.57 -1.30 -2.93
C VAL A 357 -5.86 0.07 -3.56
N VAL A 358 -4.93 0.51 -4.41
CA VAL A 358 -4.89 1.83 -5.07
C VAL A 358 -6.25 2.29 -5.64
N PRO A 359 -7.09 1.41 -6.24
CA PRO A 359 -8.41 1.81 -6.71
C PRO A 359 -9.33 2.40 -5.64
N PHE A 360 -9.21 2.03 -4.36
CA PHE A 360 -10.00 2.64 -3.29
C PHE A 360 -9.67 4.12 -3.09
N ILE A 361 -8.41 4.50 -3.23
CA ILE A 361 -7.98 5.90 -3.12
C ILE A 361 -8.54 6.74 -4.29
N VAL A 362 -8.53 6.18 -5.50
CA VAL A 362 -9.13 6.85 -6.67
C VAL A 362 -10.65 6.95 -6.51
N ALA A 363 -11.31 5.92 -6.00
CA ALA A 363 -12.75 5.94 -5.71
C ALA A 363 -13.09 7.01 -4.65
N LEU A 364 -12.28 7.13 -3.59
CA LEU A 364 -12.43 8.16 -2.57
C LEU A 364 -12.25 9.57 -3.18
N ALA A 365 -11.26 9.75 -4.05
CA ALA A 365 -11.00 11.00 -4.75
C ALA A 365 -12.14 11.38 -5.73
N LEU A 366 -12.77 10.39 -6.38
CA LEU A 366 -13.97 10.58 -7.20
C LEU A 366 -15.16 10.99 -6.35
N TRP A 367 -15.39 10.31 -5.21
CA TRP A 367 -16.48 10.66 -4.30
C TRP A 367 -16.31 12.06 -3.70
N ALA A 368 -15.07 12.47 -3.45
CA ALA A 368 -14.72 13.79 -2.90
C ALA A 368 -14.69 14.90 -3.98
N ASP A 369 -15.61 14.85 -4.97
CA ASP A 369 -15.70 15.79 -6.10
C ASP A 369 -16.00 17.23 -5.68
N ARG A 370 -16.82 17.40 -4.63
CA ARG A 370 -17.20 18.70 -4.08
C ARG A 370 -16.15 19.23 -3.11
N ARG A 371 -15.88 20.52 -3.16
CA ARG A 371 -14.89 21.18 -2.28
C ARG A 371 -15.08 20.83 -0.79
N TRP A 372 -16.33 20.87 -0.30
CA TRP A 372 -16.61 20.57 1.11
C TRP A 372 -16.31 19.10 1.45
N ARG A 373 -16.63 18.14 0.54
CA ARG A 373 -16.29 16.72 0.74
C ARG A 373 -14.78 16.51 0.81
N MET A 374 -14.02 17.15 -0.10
CA MET A 374 -12.55 17.06 -0.09
C MET A 374 -11.96 17.65 1.20
N ILE A 375 -12.50 18.77 1.68
CA ILE A 375 -12.07 19.36 2.95
C ILE A 375 -12.39 18.42 4.11
N ALA A 376 -13.62 17.89 4.19
CA ALA A 376 -14.03 16.97 5.25
C ALA A 376 -13.18 15.69 5.27
N VAL A 377 -12.96 15.06 4.11
CA VAL A 377 -12.08 13.89 3.98
C VAL A 377 -10.64 14.24 4.34
N GLY A 378 -10.14 15.39 3.88
CA GLY A 378 -8.78 15.85 4.19
C GLY A 378 -8.57 16.04 5.70
N ILE A 379 -9.52 16.66 6.40
CA ILE A 379 -9.48 16.81 7.87
C ILE A 379 -9.54 15.44 8.55
N ALA A 380 -10.51 14.59 8.17
CA ALA A 380 -10.65 13.26 8.77
C ALA A 380 -9.41 12.39 8.56
N CYS A 381 -8.84 12.38 7.35
CA CYS A 381 -7.61 11.64 7.05
C CYS A 381 -6.42 12.19 7.83
N SER A 382 -6.24 13.53 7.90
CA SER A 382 -5.14 14.15 8.65
C SER A 382 -5.25 13.85 10.15
N ALA A 383 -6.43 14.00 10.74
CA ALA A 383 -6.68 13.67 12.14
C ALA A 383 -6.44 12.18 12.42
N GLY A 384 -6.94 11.31 11.53
CA GLY A 384 -6.70 9.87 11.61
C GLY A 384 -5.22 9.51 11.48
N LEU A 385 -4.47 10.17 10.60
CA LEU A 385 -3.03 9.95 10.41
C LEU A 385 -2.23 10.37 11.67
N ILE A 386 -2.57 11.53 12.27
CA ILE A 386 -1.96 11.99 13.52
C ILE A 386 -2.26 10.98 14.64
N TRP A 387 -3.53 10.61 14.79
CA TRP A 387 -3.98 9.69 15.84
C TRP A 387 -3.34 8.31 15.70
N LEU A 388 -3.43 7.65 14.54
CA LEU A 388 -2.86 6.32 14.34
C LEU A 388 -1.33 6.30 14.43
N THR A 389 -0.65 7.38 14.02
CA THR A 389 0.79 7.54 14.26
C THR A 389 1.10 7.56 15.75
N SER A 390 0.34 8.33 16.54
CA SER A 390 0.55 8.39 17.99
C SER A 390 0.24 7.05 18.67
N GLU A 391 -0.84 6.36 18.32
CA GLU A 391 -1.20 5.04 18.86
C GLU A 391 -0.16 3.96 18.55
N ALA A 392 0.41 3.99 17.32
CA ALA A 392 1.48 3.07 16.93
C ALA A 392 2.74 3.30 17.77
N LEU A 393 3.11 4.56 18.02
CA LEU A 393 4.26 4.93 18.85
C LEU A 393 4.04 4.70 20.34
N LEU A 394 2.80 4.81 20.82
CA LEU A 394 2.43 4.46 22.19
C LEU A 394 2.34 2.94 22.40
N GLY A 395 2.55 2.12 21.38
CA GLY A 395 2.46 0.66 21.48
C GLY A 395 1.04 0.12 21.63
N ARG A 396 0.02 0.95 21.38
CA ARG A 396 -1.40 0.61 21.54
C ARG A 396 -2.05 0.11 20.26
N LEU A 397 -1.46 0.45 19.13
CA LEU A 397 -1.86 -0.02 17.80
C LEU A 397 -0.73 -0.86 17.21
N VAL A 398 -1.06 -2.06 16.75
CA VAL A 398 -0.20 -2.87 15.87
C VAL A 398 -0.54 -2.47 14.43
N PRO A 399 0.38 -1.83 13.69
CA PRO A 399 0.11 -1.36 12.33
C PRO A 399 -0.17 -2.47 11.33
#